data_58e125144f8d88780ed1ac4135a8a12b
#
_entry.id   58e125144f8d88780ed1ac4135a8a12b
#
_cell.length_a   1.000
_cell.length_b   1.000
_cell.length_c   1.000
_cell.angle_alpha   90.00
_cell.angle_beta   90.00
_cell.angle_gamma   90.00
#
_symmetry.space_group_name_H-M   'P 1'
#
loop_
_entity.id
_entity.type
_entity.pdbx_description
1 polymer ?
#
loop_
_entity_poly.entity_id
_entity_poly.type
_entity_poly.pdbx_seq_one_letter_code
_entity_poly.pdbx_strand_id
1 'polypeptide(L)'
;KKGQYQKPDATLKKVRYAINERVTVRTIQSTDLGGQVHYWPMWLRDMVERDVEIVIFLIDHRHMIDKTNVEQLEAFNYVVDALVSRNYPMNSRRDKKKSKQYSPRLFALVANKADMWLLNSDDKIWIERWKTDQLNQHQIYDPFRPGLDRLRRAGIPNIKRSISALRGYDVEETIYDCLRHKV
;
A
#
# COMPACT_ATOMS: atom_id res chain seq x y z
N LYS A 1 24.48 -5.33 -19.66
CA LYS A 1 24.06 -6.59 -19.00
C LYS A 1 22.60 -6.39 -18.62
N LYS A 2 21.65 -7.09 -19.29
CA LYS A 2 20.25 -7.14 -18.87
C LYS A 2 20.21 -7.85 -17.54
N GLY A 3 19.89 -7.11 -16.45
CA GLY A 3 19.67 -7.72 -15.16
C GLY A 3 18.54 -8.73 -15.28
N GLN A 4 18.82 -9.99 -14.96
CA GLN A 4 17.76 -10.99 -14.86
C GLN A 4 16.85 -10.60 -13.70
N TYR A 5 15.57 -10.39 -14.01
CA TYR A 5 14.55 -10.22 -13.00
C TYR A 5 14.45 -11.51 -12.19
N GLN A 6 14.80 -11.44 -10.92
CA GLN A 6 14.46 -12.50 -9.99
C GLN A 6 13.04 -12.30 -9.52
N LYS A 7 12.20 -13.33 -9.73
CA LYS A 7 10.84 -13.34 -9.23
C LYS A 7 10.89 -13.18 -7.70
N PRO A 8 10.18 -12.21 -7.11
CA PRO A 8 10.22 -12.03 -5.67
C PRO A 8 9.77 -13.29 -4.95
N ASP A 9 10.51 -13.72 -3.94
CA ASP A 9 10.11 -14.84 -3.09
C ASP A 9 8.87 -14.45 -2.30
N ALA A 10 7.82 -15.26 -2.41
CA ALA A 10 6.63 -15.08 -1.62
C ALA A 10 6.88 -15.51 -0.17
N THR A 11 6.78 -14.57 0.76
CA THR A 11 6.93 -14.87 2.18
C THR A 11 5.60 -15.30 2.77
N LEU A 12 5.54 -16.54 3.30
CA LEU A 12 4.38 -17.04 4.02
C LEU A 12 4.54 -16.74 5.52
N LYS A 13 3.66 -15.90 6.06
CA LYS A 13 3.60 -15.62 7.49
C LYS A 13 2.26 -16.03 8.05
N LYS A 14 2.28 -16.73 9.20
CA LYS A 14 1.07 -17.01 9.98
C LYS A 14 0.87 -15.89 11.00
N VAL A 15 -0.23 -15.18 10.87
CA VAL A 15 -0.61 -14.12 11.80
C VAL A 15 -1.79 -14.58 12.63
N ARG A 16 -1.66 -14.45 13.96
CA ARG A 16 -2.75 -14.68 14.92
C ARG A 16 -3.32 -13.33 15.31
N TYR A 17 -4.62 -13.19 15.21
CA TYR A 17 -5.31 -12.01 15.70
C TYR A 17 -6.65 -12.40 16.31
N ALA A 18 -7.08 -11.61 17.29
CA ALA A 18 -8.36 -11.79 17.96
C ALA A 18 -9.41 -10.89 17.33
N ILE A 19 -10.55 -11.46 16.96
CA ILE A 19 -11.75 -10.72 16.57
C ILE A 19 -12.88 -11.21 17.46
N ASN A 20 -13.45 -10.35 18.29
CA ASN A 20 -14.54 -10.67 19.20
C ASN A 20 -14.24 -11.94 20.03
N GLU A 21 -13.12 -11.94 20.74
CA GLU A 21 -12.63 -13.02 21.60
C GLU A 21 -12.30 -14.36 20.89
N ARG A 22 -12.49 -14.44 19.57
CA ARG A 22 -12.09 -15.61 18.79
C ARG A 22 -10.73 -15.40 18.17
N VAL A 23 -9.79 -16.29 18.46
CA VAL A 23 -8.49 -16.29 17.79
C VAL A 23 -8.64 -16.85 16.39
N THR A 24 -8.39 -16.02 15.40
CA THR A 24 -8.38 -16.44 13.99
C THR A 24 -6.92 -16.55 13.53
N VAL A 25 -6.57 -17.68 12.95
CA VAL A 25 -5.26 -17.89 12.33
C VAL A 25 -5.44 -17.84 10.82
N ARG A 26 -4.77 -16.90 10.17
CA ARG A 26 -4.72 -16.84 8.70
C ARG A 26 -3.28 -16.94 8.22
N THR A 27 -3.11 -17.55 7.06
CA THR A 27 -1.83 -17.52 6.35
C THR A 27 -1.82 -16.30 5.46
N ILE A 28 -0.82 -15.43 5.62
CA ILE A 28 -0.62 -14.26 4.77
C ILE A 28 0.53 -14.57 3.83
N GLN A 29 0.27 -14.43 2.54
CA GLN A 29 1.29 -14.44 1.52
C GLN A 29 1.52 -12.99 1.08
N SER A 30 2.73 -12.50 1.22
CA SER A 30 3.11 -11.17 0.75
C SER A 30 4.16 -11.26 -0.34
N THR A 31 4.11 -10.30 -1.27
CA THR A 31 5.10 -10.12 -2.32
C THR A 31 5.62 -8.69 -2.23
N ASP A 32 6.91 -8.52 -2.12
CA ASP A 32 7.56 -7.22 -2.23
C ASP A 32 8.04 -7.02 -3.67
N LEU A 33 7.69 -5.90 -4.27
CA LEU A 33 7.96 -5.58 -5.66
C LEU A 33 8.83 -4.32 -5.74
N GLY A 34 9.89 -4.37 -6.55
CA GLY A 34 10.79 -3.24 -6.73
C GLY A 34 10.09 -1.98 -7.25
N GLY A 35 10.48 -0.80 -6.73
CA GLY A 35 9.82 0.49 -6.99
C GLY A 35 10.11 1.15 -8.34
N GLN A 36 11.04 0.63 -9.15
CA GLN A 36 11.47 1.27 -10.39
C GLN A 36 10.39 1.18 -11.50
N VAL A 37 10.32 2.20 -12.34
CA VAL A 37 9.29 2.38 -13.40
C VAL A 37 9.09 1.15 -14.28
N HIS A 38 10.17 0.47 -14.66
CA HIS A 38 10.08 -0.71 -15.52
C HIS A 38 9.39 -1.92 -14.85
N TYR A 39 9.20 -1.91 -13.52
CA TYR A 39 8.46 -2.95 -12.80
C TYR A 39 6.97 -2.67 -12.67
N TRP A 40 6.49 -1.45 -12.90
CA TRP A 40 5.09 -1.10 -12.70
C TRP A 40 4.09 -2.00 -13.46
N PRO A 41 4.31 -2.35 -14.74
CA PRO A 41 3.41 -3.29 -15.42
C PRO A 41 3.39 -4.67 -14.77
N MET A 42 4.49 -5.06 -14.11
CA MET A 42 4.59 -6.34 -13.41
C MET A 42 3.80 -6.33 -12.11
N TRP A 43 3.76 -5.21 -11.39
CA TRP A 43 2.91 -5.06 -10.21
C TRP A 43 1.46 -5.37 -10.55
N LEU A 44 0.96 -4.74 -11.60
CA LEU A 44 -0.44 -4.91 -12.01
C LEU A 44 -0.74 -6.35 -12.44
N ARG A 45 0.20 -6.97 -13.13
CA ARG A 45 0.05 -8.38 -13.53
C ARG A 45 0.02 -9.30 -12.31
N ASP A 46 0.95 -9.12 -11.39
CA ASP A 46 1.06 -9.94 -10.18
C ASP A 46 -0.19 -9.80 -9.31
N MET A 47 -0.72 -8.58 -9.17
CA MET A 47 -1.99 -8.33 -8.48
C MET A 47 -3.12 -9.17 -9.04
N VAL A 48 -3.29 -9.19 -10.36
CA VAL A 48 -4.38 -9.94 -11.02
C VAL A 48 -4.12 -11.45 -11.01
N GLU A 49 -2.90 -11.89 -11.32
CA GLU A 49 -2.57 -13.31 -11.39
C GLU A 49 -2.72 -14.00 -10.04
N ARG A 50 -2.34 -13.32 -8.96
CA ARG A 50 -2.40 -13.84 -7.59
C ARG A 50 -3.68 -13.52 -6.86
N ASP A 51 -4.58 -12.76 -7.48
CA ASP A 51 -5.84 -12.31 -6.87
C ASP A 51 -5.61 -11.59 -5.54
N VAL A 52 -4.73 -10.58 -5.57
CA VAL A 52 -4.29 -9.87 -4.38
C VAL A 52 -5.47 -9.14 -3.72
N GLU A 53 -5.80 -9.50 -2.50
CA GLU A 53 -6.92 -8.91 -1.77
C GLU A 53 -6.60 -7.52 -1.19
N ILE A 54 -5.35 -7.31 -0.77
CA ILE A 54 -4.92 -6.08 -0.11
C ILE A 54 -3.70 -5.53 -0.84
N VAL A 55 -3.83 -4.31 -1.33
CA VAL A 55 -2.71 -3.57 -1.93
C VAL A 55 -2.19 -2.58 -0.91
N ILE A 56 -0.92 -2.69 -0.53
CA ILE A 56 -0.24 -1.73 0.34
C ILE A 56 0.74 -0.94 -0.51
N PHE A 57 0.48 0.35 -0.66
CA PHE A 57 1.36 1.29 -1.34
C PHE A 57 2.17 2.07 -0.30
N LEU A 58 3.48 1.84 -0.28
CA LEU A 58 4.39 2.49 0.66
C LEU A 58 4.91 3.81 0.07
N ILE A 59 4.76 4.90 0.82
CA ILE A 59 5.36 6.20 0.49
C ILE A 59 6.69 6.33 1.22
N ASP A 60 7.77 6.59 0.48
CA ASP A 60 9.07 6.95 1.06
C ASP A 60 9.10 8.44 1.39
N HIS A 61 9.55 8.78 2.60
CA HIS A 61 9.63 10.16 3.09
C HIS A 61 10.46 11.09 2.19
N ARG A 62 11.49 10.58 1.52
CA ARG A 62 12.38 11.38 0.65
C ARG A 62 11.62 12.06 -0.49
N HIS A 63 10.65 11.37 -1.06
CA HIS A 63 9.80 11.91 -2.13
C HIS A 63 8.80 12.95 -1.62
N MET A 64 8.60 13.02 -0.30
CA MET A 64 7.69 13.97 0.31
C MET A 64 8.39 15.27 0.73
N ILE A 65 9.70 15.18 1.01
CA ILE A 65 10.53 16.35 1.36
C ILE A 65 10.96 17.08 0.07
N ASP A 66 11.34 16.33 -0.94
CA ASP A 66 11.71 16.87 -2.24
C ASP A 66 10.50 16.95 -3.18
N LYS A 67 9.89 18.14 -3.23
CA LYS A 67 8.72 18.41 -4.08
C LYS A 67 8.99 18.29 -5.58
N THR A 68 10.25 18.21 -6.00
CA THR A 68 10.62 17.99 -7.39
C THR A 68 10.58 16.52 -7.79
N ASN A 69 10.60 15.62 -6.81
CA ASN A 69 10.54 14.20 -7.06
C ASN A 69 9.09 13.70 -7.10
N VAL A 70 8.54 13.58 -8.30
CA VAL A 70 7.16 13.15 -8.55
C VAL A 70 7.02 11.64 -8.80
N GLU A 71 8.11 10.89 -8.85
CA GLU A 71 8.12 9.47 -9.27
C GLU A 71 7.16 8.60 -8.45
N GLN A 72 7.09 8.80 -7.14
CA GLN A 72 6.15 8.04 -6.31
C GLN A 72 4.69 8.39 -6.57
N LEU A 73 4.40 9.66 -6.84
CA LEU A 73 3.05 10.08 -7.20
C LEU A 73 2.65 9.54 -8.57
N GLU A 74 3.57 9.49 -9.51
CA GLU A 74 3.36 8.87 -10.83
C GLU A 74 3.11 7.37 -10.69
N ALA A 75 3.91 6.65 -9.89
CA ALA A 75 3.73 5.24 -9.59
C ALA A 75 2.37 4.97 -8.95
N PHE A 76 1.99 5.79 -7.98
CA PHE A 76 0.68 5.71 -7.33
C PHE A 76 -0.45 5.91 -8.35
N ASN A 77 -0.38 6.96 -9.16
CA ASN A 77 -1.39 7.25 -10.17
C ASN A 77 -1.49 6.14 -11.21
N TYR A 78 -0.37 5.56 -11.62
CA TYR A 78 -0.34 4.42 -12.54
C TYR A 78 -1.12 3.23 -11.98
N VAL A 79 -0.92 2.89 -10.70
CA VAL A 79 -1.67 1.81 -10.04
C VAL A 79 -3.15 2.18 -9.93
N VAL A 80 -3.47 3.40 -9.49
CA VAL A 80 -4.86 3.88 -9.36
C VAL A 80 -5.59 3.84 -10.70
N ASP A 81 -4.94 4.31 -11.78
CA ASP A 81 -5.52 4.30 -13.12
C ASP A 81 -5.88 2.89 -13.59
N ALA A 82 -4.99 1.94 -13.36
CA ALA A 82 -5.23 0.54 -13.70
C ALA A 82 -6.36 -0.08 -12.89
N LEU A 83 -6.40 0.18 -11.57
CA LEU A 83 -7.43 -0.32 -10.66
C LEU A 83 -8.81 0.25 -11.00
N VAL A 84 -8.89 1.55 -11.30
CA VAL A 84 -10.16 2.24 -11.62
C VAL A 84 -10.66 1.86 -13.00
N SER A 85 -9.79 1.84 -14.00
CA SER A 85 -10.16 1.49 -15.39
C SER A 85 -10.26 -0.01 -15.64
N ARG A 86 -9.78 -0.83 -14.71
CA ARG A 86 -9.63 -2.29 -14.86
C ARG A 86 -8.84 -2.68 -16.11
N ASN A 87 -7.90 -1.82 -16.49
CA ASN A 87 -7.04 -2.02 -17.65
C ASN A 87 -5.63 -2.44 -17.19
N TYR A 88 -5.38 -3.75 -17.23
CA TYR A 88 -4.14 -4.33 -16.78
C TYR A 88 -3.33 -4.88 -17.97
N PRO A 89 -2.00 -4.81 -17.95
CA PRO A 89 -1.12 -5.26 -19.03
C PRO A 89 -1.01 -6.79 -19.06
N MET A 90 -2.11 -7.46 -19.43
CA MET A 90 -2.18 -8.92 -19.44
C MET A 90 -1.79 -9.50 -20.80
N ASN A 91 -1.03 -10.61 -20.76
CA ASN A 91 -0.47 -11.24 -21.97
C ASN A 91 -1.46 -12.19 -22.66
N SER A 92 -2.36 -12.82 -21.94
CA SER A 92 -3.29 -13.81 -22.48
C SER A 92 -4.74 -13.35 -22.50
N ARG A 93 -5.58 -13.95 -23.36
CA ARG A 93 -7.03 -13.68 -23.37
C ARG A 93 -7.71 -14.11 -22.07
N ARG A 94 -7.25 -15.20 -21.45
CA ARG A 94 -7.78 -15.71 -20.18
C ARG A 94 -7.51 -14.70 -19.07
N ASP A 95 -6.28 -14.19 -19.01
CA ASP A 95 -5.88 -13.23 -17.98
C ASP A 95 -6.59 -11.88 -18.17
N LYS A 96 -6.84 -11.47 -19.43
CA LYS A 96 -7.67 -10.28 -19.74
C LYS A 96 -9.11 -10.42 -19.24
N LYS A 97 -9.68 -11.63 -19.27
CA LYS A 97 -11.02 -11.87 -18.68
C LYS A 97 -10.97 -11.78 -17.16
N LYS A 98 -9.97 -12.40 -16.54
CA LYS A 98 -9.75 -12.32 -15.08
C LYS A 98 -9.53 -10.88 -14.62
N SER A 99 -8.73 -10.11 -15.35
CA SER A 99 -8.40 -8.73 -15.00
C SER A 99 -9.63 -7.82 -14.95
N LYS A 100 -10.61 -8.02 -15.81
CA LYS A 100 -11.86 -7.23 -15.79
C LYS A 100 -12.71 -7.42 -14.53
N GLN A 101 -12.53 -8.57 -13.86
CA GLN A 101 -13.24 -8.91 -12.62
C GLN A 101 -12.43 -8.60 -11.37
N TYR A 102 -11.11 -8.40 -11.53
CA TYR A 102 -10.24 -8.15 -10.40
C TYR A 102 -10.51 -6.79 -9.78
N SER A 103 -10.66 -6.79 -8.47
CA SER A 103 -10.72 -5.59 -7.63
C SER A 103 -10.18 -5.95 -6.24
N PRO A 104 -9.17 -5.25 -5.74
CA PRO A 104 -8.71 -5.53 -4.39
C PRO A 104 -9.79 -5.16 -3.38
N ARG A 105 -9.84 -5.89 -2.29
CA ARG A 105 -10.74 -5.63 -1.17
C ARG A 105 -10.39 -4.35 -0.43
N LEU A 106 -9.09 -4.00 -0.41
CA LEU A 106 -8.58 -2.82 0.27
C LEU A 106 -7.35 -2.27 -0.44
N PHE A 107 -7.27 -0.97 -0.50
CA PHE A 107 -6.05 -0.23 -0.85
C PHE A 107 -5.56 0.55 0.38
N ALA A 108 -4.37 0.26 0.88
CA ALA A 108 -3.75 0.97 1.99
C ALA A 108 -2.60 1.87 1.49
N LEU A 109 -2.72 3.17 1.71
CA LEU A 109 -1.64 4.12 1.47
C LEU A 109 -0.88 4.33 2.78
N VAL A 110 0.36 3.89 2.83
CA VAL A 110 1.15 3.87 4.06
C VAL A 110 2.39 4.74 3.94
N ALA A 111 2.46 5.82 4.72
CA ALA A 111 3.64 6.65 4.84
C ALA A 111 4.58 6.06 5.89
N ASN A 112 5.70 5.50 5.42
CA ASN A 112 6.72 4.95 6.30
C ASN A 112 7.68 6.03 6.80
N LYS A 113 8.53 5.68 7.78
CA LYS A 113 9.53 6.56 8.39
C LYS A 113 8.92 7.84 8.94
N ALA A 114 7.78 7.72 9.63
CA ALA A 114 7.10 8.86 10.24
C ALA A 114 8.02 9.66 11.17
N ASP A 115 8.98 9.00 11.80
CA ASP A 115 10.05 9.59 12.61
C ASP A 115 11.00 10.54 11.85
N MET A 116 10.99 10.51 10.53
CA MET A 116 11.87 11.33 9.69
C MET A 116 11.16 12.50 9.01
N TRP A 117 9.88 12.38 8.65
CA TRP A 117 9.17 13.44 7.95
C TRP A 117 8.30 14.31 8.86
N LEU A 118 8.14 13.94 10.12
CA LEU A 118 7.57 14.81 11.15
C LEU A 118 8.66 15.71 11.68
N LEU A 119 8.88 16.81 11.01
CA LEU A 119 10.05 17.67 11.17
C LEU A 119 9.99 18.67 12.32
N ASN A 120 9.30 18.44 13.41
CA ASN A 120 9.53 19.21 14.62
C ASN A 120 10.42 18.40 15.55
N SER A 121 11.69 18.59 15.37
CA SER A 121 12.81 17.81 15.85
C SER A 121 13.03 17.78 17.37
N ASP A 122 12.31 18.57 18.15
CA ASP A 122 12.54 18.61 19.58
C ASP A 122 11.73 17.58 20.37
N ASP A 123 10.83 16.88 19.67
CA ASP A 123 9.97 15.91 20.31
C ASP A 123 10.34 14.47 19.96
N LYS A 124 11.32 13.90 20.63
CA LYS A 124 11.43 12.43 20.75
C LYS A 124 10.14 11.79 21.34
N ILE A 125 9.21 12.62 21.77
CA ILE A 125 7.93 12.32 22.42
C ILE A 125 6.75 12.46 21.44
N TRP A 126 6.96 12.94 20.21
CA TRP A 126 5.87 13.22 19.29
C TRP A 126 5.00 11.99 18.96
N ILE A 127 5.60 10.80 18.90
CA ILE A 127 4.86 9.53 18.70
C ILE A 127 3.84 9.30 19.80
N GLU A 128 4.19 9.61 21.05
CA GLU A 128 3.29 9.44 22.20
C GLU A 128 2.20 10.51 22.26
N ARG A 129 2.46 11.70 21.70
CA ARG A 129 1.52 12.84 21.72
C ARG A 129 0.57 12.86 20.55
N TRP A 130 0.98 12.31 19.41
CA TRP A 130 0.17 12.32 18.20
C TRP A 130 -0.68 11.05 18.14
N LYS A 131 -1.99 11.24 18.19
CA LYS A 131 -2.92 10.14 17.91
C LYS A 131 -2.80 9.71 16.46
N THR A 132 -2.89 8.43 16.20
CA THR A 132 -2.85 7.82 14.86
C THR A 132 -3.72 8.57 13.84
N ASP A 133 -4.92 9.00 14.23
CA ASP A 133 -5.83 9.75 13.35
C ASP A 133 -5.26 11.09 12.88
N GLN A 134 -4.50 11.79 13.72
CA GLN A 134 -3.88 13.08 13.36
C GLN A 134 -2.78 12.87 12.32
N LEU A 135 -1.95 11.84 12.51
CA LEU A 135 -0.90 11.48 11.55
C LEU A 135 -1.50 11.08 10.21
N ASN A 136 -2.60 10.34 10.21
CA ASN A 136 -3.28 9.91 9.00
C ASN A 136 -4.00 11.05 8.26
N GLN A 137 -4.15 12.21 8.89
CA GLN A 137 -4.67 13.44 8.27
C GLN A 137 -3.58 14.41 7.83
N HIS A 138 -2.31 14.08 8.07
CA HIS A 138 -1.19 14.95 7.75
C HIS A 138 -1.14 15.32 6.27
N GLN A 139 -0.65 16.54 5.97
CA GLN A 139 -0.54 17.09 4.61
C GLN A 139 0.29 16.23 3.64
N ILE A 140 1.09 15.30 4.15
CA ILE A 140 1.86 14.33 3.36
C ILE A 140 0.97 13.53 2.40
N TYR A 141 -0.30 13.37 2.72
CA TYR A 141 -1.27 12.64 1.91
C TYR A 141 -1.99 13.49 0.87
N ASP A 142 -1.83 14.83 0.90
CA ASP A 142 -2.59 15.73 0.02
C ASP A 142 -2.39 15.45 -1.47
N PRO A 143 -1.17 15.19 -1.97
CA PRO A 143 -0.96 14.85 -3.37
C PRO A 143 -1.68 13.57 -3.82
N PHE A 144 -1.92 12.66 -2.90
CA PHE A 144 -2.54 11.35 -3.17
C PHE A 144 -4.07 11.36 -3.03
N ARG A 145 -4.67 12.39 -2.40
CA ARG A 145 -6.12 12.47 -2.16
C ARG A 145 -6.95 12.28 -3.43
N PRO A 146 -6.63 12.92 -4.57
CA PRO A 146 -7.44 12.74 -5.77
C PRO A 146 -7.51 11.29 -6.24
N GLY A 147 -6.40 10.54 -6.15
CA GLY A 147 -6.36 9.13 -6.49
C GLY A 147 -7.14 8.26 -5.51
N LEU A 148 -7.02 8.52 -4.20
CA LEU A 148 -7.80 7.81 -3.18
C LEU A 148 -9.31 8.02 -3.36
N ASP A 149 -9.73 9.22 -3.73
CA ASP A 149 -11.14 9.51 -4.02
C ASP A 149 -11.65 8.81 -5.29
N ARG A 150 -10.78 8.66 -6.30
CA ARG A 150 -11.09 7.87 -7.50
C ARG A 150 -11.27 6.39 -7.16
N LEU A 151 -10.38 5.80 -6.34
CA LEU A 151 -10.52 4.42 -5.85
C LEU A 151 -11.85 4.25 -5.11
N ARG A 152 -12.19 5.17 -4.20
CA ARG A 152 -13.44 5.09 -3.44
C ARG A 152 -14.67 5.14 -4.35
N ARG A 153 -14.68 6.05 -5.34
CA ARG A 153 -15.76 6.13 -6.35
C ARG A 153 -15.85 4.88 -7.22
N ALA A 154 -14.74 4.17 -7.43
CA ALA A 154 -14.71 2.90 -8.14
C ALA A 154 -15.10 1.69 -7.25
N GLY A 155 -15.51 1.93 -6.01
CA GLY A 155 -15.89 0.87 -5.07
C GLY A 155 -14.71 0.16 -4.41
N ILE A 156 -13.52 0.74 -4.45
CA ILE A 156 -12.32 0.19 -3.78
C ILE A 156 -12.10 0.97 -2.48
N PRO A 157 -12.39 0.35 -1.32
CA PRO A 157 -12.12 0.94 -0.01
C PRO A 157 -10.64 1.28 0.15
N ASN A 158 -10.36 2.39 0.83
CA ASN A 158 -8.98 2.75 1.08
C ASN A 158 -8.78 3.35 2.47
N ILE A 159 -7.60 3.11 3.02
CA ILE A 159 -7.14 3.66 4.29
C ILE A 159 -5.80 4.36 4.14
N LYS A 160 -5.53 5.29 5.02
CA LYS A 160 -4.22 5.95 5.17
C LYS A 160 -3.63 5.56 6.51
N ARG A 161 -2.34 5.27 6.55
CA ARG A 161 -1.61 4.95 7.78
C ARG A 161 -0.22 5.57 7.74
N SER A 162 0.24 5.99 8.92
CA SER A 162 1.58 6.53 9.12
C SER A 162 2.31 5.61 10.07
N ILE A 163 3.44 5.07 9.64
CA ILE A 163 4.20 4.08 10.40
C ILE A 163 5.67 4.49 10.54
N SER A 164 6.33 3.98 11.57
CA SER A 164 7.79 3.96 11.65
C SER A 164 8.25 2.55 11.96
N ALA A 165 8.73 1.86 10.93
CA ALA A 165 9.25 0.50 11.10
C ALA A 165 10.47 0.45 12.02
N LEU A 166 11.30 1.49 12.01
CA LEU A 166 12.48 1.61 12.88
C LEU A 166 12.10 1.71 14.36
N ARG A 167 10.98 2.39 14.67
CA ARG A 167 10.49 2.62 16.03
C ARG A 167 9.40 1.62 16.44
N GLY A 168 8.96 0.74 15.54
CA GLY A 168 7.85 -0.17 15.77
C GLY A 168 6.48 0.54 15.88
N TYR A 169 6.40 1.82 15.46
CA TYR A 169 5.20 2.60 15.61
C TYR A 169 4.14 2.21 14.58
N ASP A 170 2.94 1.94 15.03
CA ASP A 170 1.69 1.67 14.27
C ASP A 170 1.80 0.58 13.17
N VAL A 171 2.86 -0.26 13.20
CA VAL A 171 3.07 -1.29 12.18
C VAL A 171 2.08 -2.43 12.33
N GLU A 172 1.93 -2.96 13.56
CA GLU A 172 1.01 -4.05 13.85
C GLU A 172 -0.43 -3.62 13.66
N GLU A 173 -0.81 -2.45 14.18
CA GLU A 173 -2.14 -1.87 14.05
C GLU A 173 -2.52 -1.69 12.57
N THR A 174 -1.58 -1.21 11.76
CA THR A 174 -1.79 -1.08 10.31
C THR A 174 -2.08 -2.43 9.65
N ILE A 175 -1.34 -3.47 10.00
CA ILE A 175 -1.58 -4.83 9.49
C ILE A 175 -2.95 -5.33 9.97
N TYR A 176 -3.29 -5.14 11.24
CA TYR A 176 -4.58 -5.55 11.79
C TYR A 176 -5.74 -4.83 11.10
N ASP A 177 -5.63 -3.53 10.86
CA ASP A 177 -6.66 -2.76 10.18
C ASP A 177 -6.86 -3.25 8.75
N CYS A 178 -5.77 -3.51 8.03
CA CYS A 178 -5.86 -4.09 6.70
C CYS A 178 -6.59 -5.45 6.69
N LEU A 179 -6.33 -6.29 7.69
CA LEU A 179 -6.93 -7.63 7.79
C LEU A 179 -8.39 -7.61 8.25
N ARG A 180 -8.75 -6.66 9.11
CA ARG A 180 -10.11 -6.52 9.68
C ARG A 180 -11.07 -5.81 8.77
N HIS A 181 -10.56 -5.06 7.80
CA HIS A 181 -11.42 -4.31 6.88
C HIS A 181 -12.36 -5.27 6.15
N LYS A 182 -13.60 -5.33 6.64
CA LYS A 182 -14.67 -6.09 5.99
C LYS A 182 -15.31 -5.22 4.92
N VAL A 183 -15.47 -5.77 3.76
CA VAL A 183 -16.31 -5.19 2.70
C VAL A 183 -17.77 -5.28 3.11
#